data_71b56c21c50a0467c2f0579d1a262f4d
#
_entry.id   71b56c21c50a0467c2f0579d1a262f4d
#
_cell.length_a   1.000
_cell.length_b   1.000
_cell.length_c   1.000
_cell.angle_alpha   90.00
_cell.angle_beta   90.00
_cell.angle_gamma   90.00
#
_symmetry.space_group_name_H-M   'P 1'
#
loop_
_entity.id
_entity.type
_entity.pdbx_description
1 polymer ?
#
loop_
_entity_poly.entity_id
_entity_poly.type
_entity_poly.pdbx_seq_one_letter_code
_entity_poly.pdbx_strand_id
1 'polypeptide(L)'
;AEGRIIDGDDNRSAWDLQSYGDLNRDAPDTVNPSLWRNTQLNAKAGLFEVCDGIYQVRGFDMANTTFIRTDHGWIVFDVLMCRENMKAAKELMENRFGPLEIKAVLYSHSHVDHFGGVEGVIDRAQVADANLSLPEQLASGKILVLAPEGFLKHAISENVYAGIAMARRAQFQYGTVLNKGEKGALSVGIGMGQSTGTVSLIAPTYEIGEDVPKLTIDGLEIEFQLTPGTEAPAEMNAYFPKYRALWMAENCTGTLHNLYTLRGAEVRDANDWAKYIIEADQRFCDKTDVVFQSHNWPHWGEEIHEYLLNTAAIYKFIHDQTLHYMNQGYTSNEISAMLILPKKLEKVWYTRPYYGTLAHNAKAVYQKYLGWYDANPVNLNPLPPCDTAKKLVEYLGSTELVLCKAKKDYAKGEYQWVAQITKELVYADPSNQKARNLCADALEQLGYQAESGAWRNAYLMGAAELRKGNLSGRARTANGLGSAMKEMTVDMLLDYIAILTDANAAQNDDVTLNLTVTDVNEKFYVTRNNGILFAYPGENRPDAQATVTCKRLQLLALMQGQQAGQVQISGDATALKRLLAYVSKFEKTFNVIEP
;
A
#
# COMPACT_ATOMS: atom_id res chain seq x y z
N ALA A 1 -3.75 3.12 26.87
CA ALA A 1 -2.43 2.84 26.27
C ALA A 1 -1.65 4.15 26.23
N GLU A 2 -0.38 4.13 26.64
CA GLU A 2 0.48 5.32 26.64
C GLU A 2 0.90 5.78 25.24
N GLY A 3 0.34 5.19 24.18
CA GLY A 3 0.58 5.53 22.78
C GLY A 3 1.94 5.13 22.25
N ARG A 4 2.67 4.25 22.94
CA ARG A 4 3.99 3.77 22.53
C ARG A 4 4.06 2.24 22.60
N ILE A 5 4.50 1.61 21.50
CA ILE A 5 4.72 0.16 21.39
C ILE A 5 6.18 -0.08 21.04
N ILE A 6 6.85 -0.94 21.80
CA ILE A 6 8.27 -1.24 21.66
C ILE A 6 8.43 -2.54 20.85
N ASP A 7 9.37 -2.52 19.92
CA ASP A 7 9.86 -3.73 19.27
C ASP A 7 10.76 -4.49 20.27
N GLY A 8 10.38 -5.72 20.59
CA GLY A 8 11.06 -6.54 21.58
C GLY A 8 12.44 -7.03 21.15
N ASP A 9 12.71 -7.09 19.85
CA ASP A 9 13.95 -7.66 19.30
C ASP A 9 15.11 -6.65 19.35
N ASP A 10 14.83 -5.34 19.19
CA ASP A 10 15.86 -4.31 19.17
C ASP A 10 15.60 -3.13 20.13
N ASN A 11 14.61 -3.25 20.99
CA ASN A 11 14.16 -2.24 21.95
C ASN A 11 13.82 -0.87 21.33
N ARG A 12 13.44 -0.85 20.05
CA ARG A 12 13.00 0.34 19.33
C ARG A 12 11.50 0.51 19.42
N SER A 13 11.03 1.72 19.19
CA SER A 13 9.60 1.98 19.10
C SER A 13 9.07 1.54 17.73
N ALA A 14 8.19 0.55 17.70
CA ALA A 14 7.43 0.18 16.49
C ALA A 14 6.32 1.20 16.21
N TRP A 15 5.77 1.81 17.27
CA TRP A 15 4.73 2.82 17.19
C TRP A 15 4.86 3.83 18.33
N ASP A 16 4.65 5.13 18.06
CA ASP A 16 4.76 6.18 19.06
C ASP A 16 3.89 7.39 18.69
N LEU A 17 2.74 7.51 19.35
CA LEU A 17 1.84 8.66 19.22
C LEU A 17 2.33 9.88 20.01
N GLN A 18 3.12 9.70 21.07
CA GLN A 18 3.63 10.79 21.89
C GLN A 18 4.60 11.68 21.12
N SER A 19 5.27 11.11 20.09
CA SER A 19 6.21 11.83 19.24
C SER A 19 5.57 12.95 18.40
N TYR A 20 4.24 13.00 18.28
CA TYR A 20 3.52 14.09 17.59
C TYR A 20 3.37 15.36 18.46
N GLY A 21 3.71 15.31 19.74
CA GLY A 21 3.59 16.41 20.67
C GLY A 21 2.15 16.70 21.11
N ASP A 22 1.92 17.90 21.63
CA ASP A 22 0.58 18.32 22.06
C ASP A 22 -0.29 18.68 20.86
N LEU A 23 -1.27 17.82 20.59
CA LEU A 23 -2.27 18.01 19.54
C LEU A 23 -3.55 18.72 20.05
N ASN A 24 -3.73 18.94 21.38
CA ASN A 24 -4.94 19.53 21.95
C ASN A 24 -4.89 21.06 21.99
N ARG A 25 -4.54 21.66 20.84
CA ARG A 25 -4.44 23.11 20.64
C ARG A 25 -4.96 23.51 19.26
N ASP A 26 -5.07 24.79 19.01
CA ASP A 26 -5.41 25.33 17.70
C ASP A 26 -4.37 24.98 16.65
N ALA A 27 -4.82 24.92 15.39
CA ALA A 27 -3.92 24.64 14.27
C ALA A 27 -2.83 25.70 14.14
N PRO A 28 -1.55 25.30 14.08
CA PRO A 28 -0.47 26.24 13.85
C PRO A 28 -0.44 26.71 12.37
N ASP A 29 0.20 27.85 12.10
CA ASP A 29 0.31 28.43 10.74
C ASP A 29 1.02 27.52 9.73
N THR A 30 1.72 26.50 10.19
CA THR A 30 2.44 25.52 9.36
C THR A 30 1.59 24.29 9.00
N VAL A 31 0.30 24.29 9.33
CA VAL A 31 -0.60 23.16 9.07
C VAL A 31 -1.96 23.67 8.57
N ASN A 32 -2.48 23.01 7.54
CA ASN A 32 -3.87 23.24 7.13
C ASN A 32 -4.81 22.90 8.30
N PRO A 33 -5.72 23.80 8.72
CA PRO A 33 -6.57 23.60 9.90
C PRO A 33 -7.47 22.35 9.81
N SER A 34 -7.92 22.00 8.60
CA SER A 34 -8.70 20.79 8.37
C SER A 34 -7.88 19.52 8.61
N LEU A 35 -6.64 19.47 8.11
CA LEU A 35 -5.72 18.37 8.37
C LEU A 35 -5.35 18.29 9.86
N TRP A 36 -5.18 19.42 10.54
CA TRP A 36 -4.93 19.44 11.99
C TRP A 36 -6.05 18.77 12.75
N ARG A 37 -7.32 19.11 12.42
CA ARG A 37 -8.47 18.46 13.03
C ARG A 37 -8.53 16.97 12.75
N ASN A 38 -8.25 16.54 11.52
CA ASN A 38 -8.15 15.11 11.18
C ASN A 38 -7.04 14.41 11.99
N THR A 39 -5.89 15.08 12.19
CA THR A 39 -4.80 14.58 13.02
C THR A 39 -5.23 14.37 14.47
N GLN A 40 -5.93 15.36 15.06
CA GLN A 40 -6.47 15.24 16.43
C GLN A 40 -7.42 14.06 16.60
N LEU A 41 -8.23 13.75 15.59
CA LEU A 41 -9.16 12.63 15.62
C LEU A 41 -8.44 11.29 15.45
N ASN A 42 -7.53 11.18 14.49
CA ASN A 42 -6.75 9.95 14.25
C ASN A 42 -5.77 9.61 15.39
N ALA A 43 -5.38 10.59 16.20
CA ALA A 43 -4.56 10.36 17.39
C ALA A 43 -5.31 9.74 18.57
N LYS A 44 -6.65 9.54 18.47
CA LYS A 44 -7.44 8.87 19.50
C LYS A 44 -7.19 7.36 19.45
N ALA A 45 -6.44 6.85 20.41
CA ALA A 45 -6.00 5.45 20.45
C ALA A 45 -6.66 4.69 21.61
N GLY A 46 -6.97 3.41 21.39
CA GLY A 46 -7.48 2.51 22.41
C GLY A 46 -8.42 1.45 21.87
N LEU A 47 -9.10 0.78 22.78
CA LEU A 47 -10.16 -0.19 22.50
C LEU A 47 -11.53 0.52 22.49
N PHE A 48 -12.26 0.33 21.41
CA PHE A 48 -13.56 0.94 21.18
C PHE A 48 -14.60 -0.14 20.87
N GLU A 49 -15.76 -0.04 21.50
CA GLU A 49 -16.92 -0.85 21.16
C GLU A 49 -17.62 -0.26 19.93
N VAL A 50 -17.79 -1.06 18.90
CA VAL A 50 -18.56 -0.72 17.69
C VAL A 50 -20.04 -0.98 17.96
N CYS A 51 -20.33 -2.18 18.45
CA CYS A 51 -21.59 -2.61 19.03
C CYS A 51 -21.31 -3.76 19.98
N ASP A 52 -22.30 -4.24 20.74
CA ASP A 52 -22.08 -5.41 21.62
C ASP A 52 -21.66 -6.62 20.78
N GLY A 53 -20.46 -7.12 21.06
CA GLY A 53 -19.81 -8.23 20.34
C GLY A 53 -18.85 -7.82 19.24
N ILE A 54 -18.74 -6.56 18.86
CA ILE A 54 -17.76 -6.06 17.89
C ILE A 54 -16.92 -4.95 18.51
N TYR A 55 -15.58 -5.15 18.53
CA TYR A 55 -14.64 -4.24 19.15
C TYR A 55 -13.48 -3.91 18.21
N GLN A 56 -13.08 -2.64 18.16
CA GLN A 56 -11.94 -2.17 17.36
C GLN A 56 -10.83 -1.64 18.25
N VAL A 57 -9.59 -2.02 17.95
CA VAL A 57 -8.41 -1.30 18.43
C VAL A 57 -8.00 -0.30 17.36
N ARG A 58 -8.05 0.98 17.72
CA ARG A 58 -7.75 2.11 16.83
C ARG A 58 -6.56 2.89 17.35
N GLY A 59 -5.80 3.52 16.42
CA GLY A 59 -4.66 4.37 16.77
C GLY A 59 -3.42 3.60 17.24
N PHE A 60 -3.39 2.28 17.09
CA PHE A 60 -2.21 1.45 17.35
C PHE A 60 -1.37 1.25 16.08
N ASP A 61 -1.93 1.61 14.94
CA ASP A 61 -1.30 1.65 13.62
C ASP A 61 -2.06 2.64 12.73
N MET A 62 -1.76 2.66 11.44
CA MET A 62 -2.52 3.39 10.43
C MET A 62 -3.91 2.78 10.25
N ALA A 63 -3.99 1.45 10.16
CA ALA A 63 -5.25 0.71 10.10
C ALA A 63 -5.82 0.37 11.49
N ASN A 64 -7.07 -0.06 11.51
CA ASN A 64 -7.75 -0.64 12.67
C ASN A 64 -7.67 -2.17 12.61
N THR A 65 -7.66 -2.83 13.77
CA THR A 65 -7.97 -4.26 13.86
C THR A 65 -9.31 -4.44 14.57
N THR A 66 -10.14 -5.36 14.09
CA THR A 66 -11.48 -5.59 14.62
C THR A 66 -11.62 -7.02 15.12
N PHE A 67 -12.14 -7.15 16.34
CA PHE A 67 -12.44 -8.42 16.98
C PHE A 67 -13.97 -8.61 17.03
N ILE A 68 -14.45 -9.72 16.49
CA ILE A 68 -15.87 -10.04 16.40
C ILE A 68 -16.13 -11.33 17.16
N ARG A 69 -17.04 -11.28 18.13
CA ARG A 69 -17.36 -12.42 19.00
C ARG A 69 -18.18 -13.46 18.24
N THR A 70 -17.74 -14.71 18.32
CA THR A 70 -18.46 -15.90 17.89
C THR A 70 -19.13 -16.60 19.08
N ASP A 71 -19.63 -17.81 18.92
CA ASP A 71 -20.27 -18.53 20.04
C ASP A 71 -19.26 -18.96 21.10
N HIS A 72 -18.01 -19.35 20.71
CA HIS A 72 -17.00 -19.84 21.63
C HIS A 72 -15.65 -19.10 21.53
N GLY A 73 -15.53 -18.07 20.68
CA GLY A 73 -14.28 -17.36 20.49
C GLY A 73 -14.42 -16.06 19.73
N TRP A 74 -13.43 -15.78 18.88
CA TRP A 74 -13.31 -14.52 18.16
C TRP A 74 -12.84 -14.71 16.72
N ILE A 75 -13.39 -13.91 15.82
CA ILE A 75 -12.85 -13.66 14.49
C ILE A 75 -12.11 -12.33 14.52
N VAL A 76 -10.96 -12.26 13.85
CA VAL A 76 -10.19 -11.02 13.72
C VAL A 76 -10.23 -10.57 12.27
N PHE A 77 -10.73 -9.36 12.03
CA PHE A 77 -10.68 -8.67 10.74
C PHE A 77 -9.54 -7.68 10.72
N ASP A 78 -8.63 -7.85 9.77
CA ASP A 78 -7.38 -7.14 9.60
C ASP A 78 -6.48 -7.18 10.84
N VAL A 79 -5.19 -7.22 10.64
CA VAL A 79 -4.24 -7.52 11.71
C VAL A 79 -3.11 -6.50 11.81
N LEU A 80 -3.38 -5.26 11.38
CA LEU A 80 -2.42 -4.16 11.40
C LEU A 80 -1.17 -4.44 10.54
N MET A 81 -0.22 -3.54 10.52
CA MET A 81 0.96 -3.60 9.67
C MET A 81 2.09 -4.46 10.24
N CYS A 82 2.20 -4.60 11.57
CA CYS A 82 3.31 -5.32 12.17
C CYS A 82 2.90 -6.14 13.41
N ARG A 83 3.69 -7.17 13.67
CA ARG A 83 3.51 -8.14 14.75
C ARG A 83 3.42 -7.49 16.13
N GLU A 84 4.25 -6.50 16.39
CA GLU A 84 4.35 -5.83 17.69
C GLU A 84 3.07 -5.04 18.00
N ASN A 85 2.54 -4.33 17.01
CA ASN A 85 1.31 -3.56 17.15
C ASN A 85 0.09 -4.48 17.31
N MET A 86 0.03 -5.55 16.53
CA MET A 86 -1.05 -6.53 16.64
C MET A 86 -1.02 -7.27 17.98
N LYS A 87 0.17 -7.62 18.47
CA LYS A 87 0.34 -8.22 19.81
C LYS A 87 -0.18 -7.27 20.90
N ALA A 88 0.17 -5.98 20.83
CA ALA A 88 -0.32 -5.00 21.78
C ALA A 88 -1.85 -4.82 21.70
N ALA A 89 -2.43 -4.89 20.50
CA ALA A 89 -3.88 -4.86 20.31
C ALA A 89 -4.56 -6.11 20.92
N LYS A 90 -4.00 -7.29 20.71
CA LYS A 90 -4.47 -8.55 21.34
C LYS A 90 -4.41 -8.47 22.85
N GLU A 91 -3.29 -8.02 23.43
CA GLU A 91 -3.12 -7.85 24.87
C GLU A 91 -4.17 -6.87 25.45
N LEU A 92 -4.50 -5.82 24.74
CA LEU A 92 -5.55 -4.87 25.16
C LEU A 92 -6.92 -5.53 25.21
N MET A 93 -7.25 -6.39 24.24
CA MET A 93 -8.46 -7.21 24.24
C MET A 93 -8.45 -8.24 25.37
N GLU A 94 -7.34 -8.96 25.56
CA GLU A 94 -7.19 -9.97 26.62
C GLU A 94 -7.30 -9.38 28.03
N ASN A 95 -6.81 -8.16 28.23
CA ASN A 95 -6.98 -7.43 29.48
C ASN A 95 -8.45 -7.12 29.80
N ARG A 96 -9.30 -7.02 28.79
CA ARG A 96 -10.74 -6.72 28.94
C ARG A 96 -11.61 -7.98 29.02
N PHE A 97 -11.28 -9.01 28.23
CA PHE A 97 -12.16 -10.17 28.02
C PHE A 97 -11.54 -11.51 28.48
N GLY A 98 -10.31 -11.52 28.97
CA GLY A 98 -9.56 -12.73 29.25
C GLY A 98 -8.91 -13.31 27.99
N PRO A 99 -8.27 -14.49 28.07
CA PRO A 99 -7.61 -15.14 26.96
C PRO A 99 -8.53 -15.28 25.74
N LEU A 100 -8.03 -14.90 24.56
CA LEU A 100 -8.81 -14.95 23.33
C LEU A 100 -8.60 -16.28 22.59
N GLU A 101 -9.69 -17.00 22.34
CA GLU A 101 -9.70 -18.14 21.43
C GLU A 101 -10.02 -17.64 20.00
N ILE A 102 -9.01 -17.58 19.13
CA ILE A 102 -9.17 -17.11 17.76
C ILE A 102 -9.65 -18.28 16.88
N LYS A 103 -10.76 -18.09 16.19
CA LYS A 103 -11.37 -19.07 15.27
C LYS A 103 -10.97 -18.82 13.82
N ALA A 104 -10.85 -17.56 13.43
CA ALA A 104 -10.39 -17.17 12.10
C ALA A 104 -9.75 -15.79 12.11
N VAL A 105 -8.88 -15.56 11.12
CA VAL A 105 -8.37 -14.25 10.71
C VAL A 105 -8.84 -14.00 9.29
N LEU A 106 -9.39 -12.82 9.04
CA LEU A 106 -9.81 -12.38 7.71
C LEU A 106 -9.03 -11.15 7.31
N TYR A 107 -8.42 -11.20 6.13
CA TYR A 107 -7.82 -10.04 5.49
C TYR A 107 -8.85 -9.40 4.55
N SER A 108 -9.11 -8.10 4.73
CA SER A 108 -10.05 -7.38 3.86
C SER A 108 -9.54 -7.25 2.44
N HIS A 109 -8.23 -7.04 2.28
CA HIS A 109 -7.57 -6.86 0.99
C HIS A 109 -6.04 -7.05 1.09
N SER A 110 -5.34 -6.89 -0.04
CA SER A 110 -3.95 -7.30 -0.23
C SER A 110 -2.88 -6.29 0.22
N HIS A 111 -3.22 -5.21 0.93
CA HIS A 111 -2.25 -4.26 1.46
C HIS A 111 -1.67 -4.67 2.81
N VAL A 112 -0.41 -4.28 3.05
CA VAL A 112 0.38 -4.78 4.18
C VAL A 112 -0.15 -4.36 5.55
N ASP A 113 -0.81 -3.23 5.66
CA ASP A 113 -1.37 -2.71 6.90
C ASP A 113 -2.66 -3.46 7.36
N HIS A 114 -3.12 -4.42 6.55
CA HIS A 114 -4.25 -5.30 6.86
C HIS A 114 -3.84 -6.75 7.15
N PHE A 115 -2.64 -7.18 6.70
CA PHE A 115 -2.17 -8.55 6.94
C PHE A 115 -0.85 -8.65 7.72
N GLY A 116 -0.07 -7.56 7.78
CA GLY A 116 1.33 -7.59 8.19
C GLY A 116 1.59 -7.99 9.65
N GLY A 117 0.61 -7.86 10.52
CA GLY A 117 0.73 -8.19 11.94
C GLY A 117 0.24 -9.58 12.33
N VAL A 118 -0.08 -10.46 11.39
CA VAL A 118 -0.78 -11.74 11.66
C VAL A 118 -0.10 -12.62 12.71
N GLU A 119 1.22 -12.70 12.72
CA GLU A 119 1.97 -13.47 13.74
C GLU A 119 1.97 -12.79 15.14
N GLY A 120 1.37 -11.62 15.28
CA GLY A 120 1.08 -10.99 16.58
C GLY A 120 -0.21 -11.51 17.23
N VAL A 121 -1.08 -12.18 16.49
CA VAL A 121 -2.37 -12.67 17.00
C VAL A 121 -2.49 -14.18 16.96
N ILE A 122 -1.87 -14.87 15.99
CA ILE A 122 -1.89 -16.33 15.84
C ILE A 122 -0.50 -16.90 15.51
N ASP A 123 -0.29 -18.17 15.81
CA ASP A 123 0.88 -18.95 15.39
C ASP A 123 0.56 -19.80 14.15
N ARG A 124 1.53 -19.94 13.22
CA ARG A 124 1.41 -20.80 12.02
C ARG A 124 1.01 -22.24 12.34
N ALA A 125 1.48 -22.79 13.46
CA ALA A 125 1.16 -24.18 13.88
C ALA A 125 -0.32 -24.37 14.23
N GLN A 126 -1.05 -23.28 14.49
CA GLN A 126 -2.48 -23.31 14.83
C GLN A 126 -3.37 -23.21 13.58
N VAL A 127 -2.81 -22.87 12.43
CA VAL A 127 -3.54 -22.59 11.18
C VAL A 127 -3.95 -23.91 10.50
N ALA A 128 -5.12 -23.88 9.84
CA ALA A 128 -5.64 -25.01 9.07
C ALA A 128 -4.73 -25.32 7.86
N ASP A 129 -4.75 -26.58 7.40
CA ASP A 129 -4.03 -26.97 6.20
C ASP A 129 -4.77 -26.47 4.95
N ALA A 130 -4.12 -25.63 4.15
CA ALA A 130 -4.67 -25.08 2.91
C ALA A 130 -4.96 -26.14 1.82
N ASN A 131 -4.43 -27.37 1.95
CA ASN A 131 -4.74 -28.46 1.03
C ASN A 131 -6.09 -29.13 1.33
N LEU A 132 -6.71 -28.84 2.46
CA LEU A 132 -8.04 -29.34 2.80
C LEU A 132 -9.11 -28.47 2.14
N SER A 133 -10.25 -29.09 1.81
CA SER A 133 -11.44 -28.34 1.38
C SER A 133 -11.95 -27.44 2.50
N LEU A 134 -12.68 -26.36 2.15
CA LEU A 134 -13.23 -25.44 3.16
C LEU A 134 -14.07 -26.14 4.25
N PRO A 135 -14.96 -27.11 3.94
CA PRO A 135 -15.67 -27.89 4.96
C PRO A 135 -14.74 -28.67 5.89
N GLU A 136 -13.66 -29.25 5.35
CA GLU A 136 -12.67 -29.99 6.16
C GLU A 136 -11.88 -29.05 7.06
N GLN A 137 -11.51 -27.87 6.55
CA GLN A 137 -10.85 -26.83 7.36
C GLN A 137 -11.75 -26.39 8.52
N LEU A 138 -13.05 -26.11 8.27
CA LEU A 138 -14.03 -25.76 9.29
C LEU A 138 -14.18 -26.85 10.36
N ALA A 139 -14.15 -28.11 9.95
CA ALA A 139 -14.25 -29.26 10.85
C ALA A 139 -12.95 -29.56 11.64
N SER A 140 -11.82 -29.03 11.21
CA SER A 140 -10.50 -29.34 11.80
C SER A 140 -10.27 -28.79 13.20
N GLY A 141 -11.04 -27.79 13.62
CA GLY A 141 -10.83 -27.04 14.87
C GLY A 141 -9.57 -26.15 14.85
N LYS A 142 -8.94 -25.98 13.68
CA LYS A 142 -7.80 -25.08 13.47
C LYS A 142 -8.27 -23.69 13.06
N ILE A 143 -7.38 -22.71 13.14
CA ILE A 143 -7.65 -21.32 12.77
C ILE A 143 -7.66 -21.20 11.23
N LEU A 144 -8.74 -20.64 10.68
CA LEU A 144 -8.80 -20.32 9.26
C LEU A 144 -8.15 -18.96 9.02
N VAL A 145 -7.42 -18.85 7.92
CA VAL A 145 -6.96 -17.54 7.39
C VAL A 145 -7.66 -17.35 6.04
N LEU A 146 -8.55 -16.37 5.98
CA LEU A 146 -9.41 -16.12 4.83
C LEU A 146 -9.08 -14.75 4.20
N ALA A 147 -9.19 -14.66 2.89
CA ALA A 147 -8.98 -13.43 2.14
C ALA A 147 -9.81 -13.45 0.85
N PRO A 148 -10.02 -12.31 0.18
CA PRO A 148 -10.68 -12.29 -1.13
C PRO A 148 -9.83 -12.98 -2.19
N GLU A 149 -10.48 -13.56 -3.20
CA GLU A 149 -9.83 -14.21 -4.34
C GLU A 149 -8.78 -13.30 -4.99
N GLY A 150 -7.59 -13.87 -5.29
CA GLY A 150 -6.44 -13.16 -5.85
C GLY A 150 -5.56 -12.44 -4.82
N PHE A 151 -5.89 -12.53 -3.54
CA PHE A 151 -5.15 -11.85 -2.47
C PHE A 151 -3.65 -12.10 -2.53
N LEU A 152 -3.22 -13.37 -2.52
CA LEU A 152 -1.79 -13.71 -2.44
C LEU A 152 -1.02 -13.18 -3.64
N LYS A 153 -1.58 -13.30 -4.84
CA LYS A 153 -0.98 -12.78 -6.08
C LYS A 153 -0.72 -11.28 -5.99
N HIS A 154 -1.71 -10.50 -5.56
CA HIS A 154 -1.60 -9.05 -5.49
C HIS A 154 -0.73 -8.58 -4.33
N ALA A 155 -0.80 -9.23 -3.17
CA ALA A 155 0.11 -8.97 -2.05
C ALA A 155 1.59 -9.17 -2.46
N ILE A 156 1.90 -10.21 -3.25
CA ILE A 156 3.26 -10.46 -3.73
C ILE A 156 3.67 -9.44 -4.80
N SER A 157 2.83 -9.16 -5.81
CA SER A 157 3.20 -8.25 -6.89
C SER A 157 3.54 -6.85 -6.38
N GLU A 158 2.78 -6.32 -5.45
CA GLU A 158 3.04 -4.99 -4.86
C GLU A 158 4.24 -4.98 -3.90
N ASN A 159 4.35 -5.96 -3.02
CA ASN A 159 5.34 -5.92 -1.96
C ASN A 159 6.68 -6.57 -2.32
N VAL A 160 6.74 -7.36 -3.39
CA VAL A 160 7.96 -8.07 -3.84
C VAL A 160 8.44 -7.57 -5.20
N TYR A 161 7.63 -7.72 -6.27
CA TYR A 161 8.09 -7.44 -7.64
C TYR A 161 8.51 -5.99 -7.83
N ALA A 162 7.66 -5.03 -7.45
CA ALA A 162 7.97 -3.61 -7.44
C ALA A 162 8.36 -3.09 -6.05
N GLY A 163 8.55 -3.97 -5.07
CA GLY A 163 8.64 -3.65 -3.65
C GLY A 163 9.75 -2.67 -3.30
N ILE A 164 10.90 -2.75 -3.95
CA ILE A 164 12.03 -1.82 -3.71
C ILE A 164 11.67 -0.39 -4.15
N ALA A 165 11.10 -0.24 -5.35
CA ALA A 165 10.67 1.06 -5.86
C ALA A 165 9.52 1.64 -5.00
N MET A 166 8.52 0.81 -4.68
CA MET A 166 7.39 1.22 -3.84
C MET A 166 7.83 1.59 -2.43
N ALA A 167 8.73 0.83 -1.80
CA ALA A 167 9.25 1.13 -0.47
C ALA A 167 10.00 2.48 -0.43
N ARG A 168 10.80 2.81 -1.45
CA ARG A 168 11.47 4.11 -1.53
C ARG A 168 10.48 5.26 -1.72
N ARG A 169 9.49 5.09 -2.59
CA ARG A 169 8.44 6.09 -2.83
C ARG A 169 7.51 6.25 -1.63
N ALA A 170 7.24 5.16 -0.88
CA ALA A 170 6.47 5.20 0.35
C ALA A 170 7.12 6.09 1.42
N GLN A 171 8.45 6.23 1.46
CA GLN A 171 9.13 7.17 2.35
C GLN A 171 8.65 8.61 2.14
N PHE A 172 8.35 8.99 0.90
CA PHE A 172 7.77 10.30 0.57
C PHE A 172 6.30 10.39 0.97
N GLN A 173 5.50 9.38 0.65
CA GLN A 173 4.07 9.38 0.97
C GLN A 173 3.80 9.46 2.47
N TYR A 174 4.58 8.73 3.27
CA TYR A 174 4.37 8.64 4.72
C TYR A 174 5.33 9.51 5.55
N GLY A 175 6.27 10.21 4.91
CA GLY A 175 7.18 11.12 5.59
C GLY A 175 8.07 10.42 6.63
N THR A 176 8.57 9.21 6.34
CA THR A 176 9.17 8.31 7.33
C THR A 176 10.43 8.83 8.01
N VAL A 177 11.13 9.80 7.40
CA VAL A 177 12.33 10.45 7.99
C VAL A 177 12.05 11.86 8.52
N LEU A 178 10.83 12.36 8.36
CA LEU A 178 10.42 13.64 8.90
C LEU A 178 10.23 13.53 10.42
N ASN A 179 10.55 14.60 11.12
CA ASN A 179 10.10 14.73 12.50
C ASN A 179 8.56 14.75 12.49
N LYS A 180 7.95 14.18 13.50
CA LYS A 180 6.51 14.23 13.69
C LYS A 180 6.12 15.58 14.31
N GLY A 181 4.93 16.10 13.95
CA GLY A 181 4.38 17.33 14.48
C GLY A 181 4.22 18.45 13.44
N GLU A 182 4.02 19.68 13.91
CA GLU A 182 3.54 20.84 13.14
C GLU A 182 4.38 21.23 11.91
N LYS A 183 5.70 20.97 11.93
CA LYS A 183 6.62 21.27 10.81
C LYS A 183 7.05 20.00 10.04
N GLY A 184 6.45 18.87 10.35
CA GLY A 184 6.79 17.58 9.75
C GLY A 184 5.58 16.73 9.46
N ALA A 185 5.72 15.41 9.68
CA ALA A 185 4.67 14.44 9.43
C ALA A 185 3.52 14.55 10.46
N LEU A 186 2.30 14.43 9.94
CA LEU A 186 1.04 14.39 10.69
C LEU A 186 0.21 13.20 10.22
N SER A 187 -1.09 13.21 10.48
CA SER A 187 -2.02 12.24 9.90
C SER A 187 -1.90 12.18 8.38
N VAL A 188 -2.04 11.00 7.83
CA VAL A 188 -2.17 10.77 6.38
C VAL A 188 -3.64 10.61 5.94
N GLY A 189 -4.58 11.02 6.80
CA GLY A 189 -6.02 10.93 6.53
C GLY A 189 -6.64 9.64 7.07
N ILE A 190 -6.16 8.50 6.64
CA ILE A 190 -6.61 7.17 7.06
C ILE A 190 -6.01 6.72 8.41
N GLY A 191 -5.05 7.46 8.95
CA GLY A 191 -4.37 7.18 10.22
C GLY A 191 -3.16 8.09 10.43
N MET A 192 -2.40 7.85 11.50
CA MET A 192 -1.26 8.72 11.86
C MET A 192 0.02 8.44 11.07
N GLY A 193 0.10 7.34 10.36
CA GLY A 193 1.27 6.94 9.56
C GLY A 193 1.59 5.45 9.74
N GLN A 194 2.67 4.99 9.13
CA GLN A 194 3.09 3.60 9.16
C GLN A 194 3.85 3.24 10.45
N SER A 195 3.57 2.08 11.01
CA SER A 195 4.41 1.45 12.03
C SER A 195 5.71 0.89 11.41
N THR A 196 6.69 0.61 12.27
CA THR A 196 8.06 0.22 11.86
C THR A 196 8.54 -1.09 12.46
N GLY A 197 7.61 -1.95 12.91
CA GLY A 197 7.90 -3.27 13.47
C GLY A 197 8.13 -4.35 12.41
N THR A 198 7.96 -5.60 12.82
CA THR A 198 8.15 -6.79 12.00
C THR A 198 6.88 -7.11 11.22
N VAL A 199 6.95 -7.08 9.90
CA VAL A 199 5.86 -7.54 9.02
C VAL A 199 5.91 -9.07 8.90
N SER A 200 4.77 -9.70 8.99
CA SER A 200 4.56 -11.13 8.76
C SER A 200 3.45 -11.35 7.71
N LEU A 201 3.45 -12.51 7.09
CA LEU A 201 2.36 -12.96 6.24
C LEU A 201 2.16 -14.45 6.47
N ILE A 202 0.92 -14.84 6.71
CA ILE A 202 0.46 -16.22 6.60
C ILE A 202 -0.48 -16.24 5.39
N ALA A 203 -0.15 -17.03 4.37
CA ALA A 203 -1.00 -17.15 3.20
C ALA A 203 -2.42 -17.58 3.60
N PRO A 204 -3.46 -17.09 2.93
CA PRO A 204 -4.82 -17.56 3.17
C PRO A 204 -4.90 -19.08 3.03
N THR A 205 -5.60 -19.72 3.96
CA THR A 205 -5.92 -21.15 3.85
C THR A 205 -7.04 -21.38 2.86
N TYR A 206 -7.83 -20.31 2.62
CA TYR A 206 -8.87 -20.30 1.61
C TYR A 206 -9.12 -18.86 1.12
N GLU A 207 -9.17 -18.67 -0.17
CA GLU A 207 -9.58 -17.40 -0.79
C GLU A 207 -11.08 -17.44 -1.10
N ILE A 208 -11.81 -16.40 -0.63
CA ILE A 208 -13.27 -16.27 -0.82
C ILE A 208 -13.53 -15.79 -2.24
N GLY A 209 -14.16 -16.64 -3.03
CA GLY A 209 -14.64 -16.34 -4.38
C GLY A 209 -16.17 -16.10 -4.41
N GLU A 210 -16.72 -15.88 -5.60
CA GLU A 210 -18.16 -15.69 -5.81
C GLU A 210 -19.00 -16.93 -5.43
N ASP A 211 -18.36 -18.11 -5.40
CA ASP A 211 -18.97 -19.39 -5.00
C ASP A 211 -19.21 -19.49 -3.49
N VAL A 212 -18.63 -18.59 -2.68
CA VAL A 212 -18.81 -18.54 -1.23
C VAL A 212 -19.44 -17.21 -0.79
N PRO A 213 -20.71 -16.93 -1.15
CA PRO A 213 -21.37 -15.67 -0.76
C PRO A 213 -21.65 -15.58 0.73
N LYS A 214 -21.64 -16.70 1.45
CA LYS A 214 -21.87 -16.80 2.89
C LYS A 214 -21.02 -17.91 3.50
N LEU A 215 -20.61 -17.69 4.75
CA LEU A 215 -19.87 -18.68 5.54
C LEU A 215 -20.28 -18.58 7.02
N THR A 216 -20.39 -19.72 7.70
CA THR A 216 -20.60 -19.76 9.13
C THR A 216 -19.34 -20.27 9.82
N ILE A 217 -18.78 -19.48 10.74
CA ILE A 217 -17.60 -19.81 11.53
C ILE A 217 -17.98 -19.74 13.02
N ASP A 218 -17.85 -20.85 13.73
CA ASP A 218 -18.17 -20.94 15.16
C ASP A 218 -19.51 -20.24 15.51
N GLY A 219 -20.58 -20.59 14.75
CA GLY A 219 -21.93 -20.07 14.94
C GLY A 219 -22.20 -18.66 14.39
N LEU A 220 -21.18 -17.94 13.92
CA LEU A 220 -21.34 -16.63 13.33
C LEU A 220 -21.48 -16.71 11.81
N GLU A 221 -22.63 -16.35 11.27
CA GLU A 221 -22.85 -16.18 9.83
C GLU A 221 -22.23 -14.88 9.34
N ILE A 222 -21.53 -14.94 8.19
CA ILE A 222 -20.92 -13.81 7.49
C ILE A 222 -21.40 -13.86 6.03
N GLU A 223 -21.94 -12.74 5.53
CA GLU A 223 -22.25 -12.56 4.10
C GLU A 223 -21.15 -11.73 3.46
N PHE A 224 -20.58 -12.20 2.35
CA PHE A 224 -19.50 -11.50 1.64
C PHE A 224 -20.00 -10.74 0.42
N GLN A 225 -19.32 -9.64 0.11
CA GLN A 225 -19.40 -8.94 -1.16
C GLN A 225 -17.97 -8.71 -1.66
N LEU A 226 -17.59 -9.35 -2.77
CA LEU A 226 -16.32 -9.08 -3.42
C LEU A 226 -16.37 -7.72 -4.11
N THR A 227 -15.28 -6.96 -3.99
CA THR A 227 -15.15 -5.61 -4.54
C THR A 227 -13.81 -5.42 -5.26
N PRO A 228 -13.45 -6.30 -6.22
CA PRO A 228 -12.15 -6.26 -6.87
C PRO A 228 -11.94 -4.97 -7.65
N GLY A 229 -10.70 -4.46 -7.63
CA GLY A 229 -10.31 -3.25 -8.36
C GLY A 229 -10.76 -1.93 -7.71
N THR A 230 -11.25 -2.00 -6.46
CA THR A 230 -11.56 -0.83 -5.64
C THR A 230 -10.30 -0.31 -4.96
N GLU A 231 -10.19 -0.31 -3.62
CA GLU A 231 -8.99 0.13 -2.92
C GLU A 231 -7.80 -0.79 -3.23
N ALA A 232 -8.06 -2.08 -3.37
CA ALA A 232 -7.09 -3.07 -3.85
C ALA A 232 -7.65 -3.90 -5.01
N PRO A 233 -6.77 -4.56 -5.81
CA PRO A 233 -7.21 -5.49 -6.85
C PRO A 233 -8.05 -6.66 -6.29
N ALA A 234 -7.73 -7.12 -5.07
CA ALA A 234 -8.47 -8.13 -4.33
C ALA A 234 -8.96 -7.52 -3.01
N GLU A 235 -10.26 -7.30 -2.90
CA GLU A 235 -10.90 -6.70 -1.72
C GLU A 235 -12.31 -7.26 -1.51
N MET A 236 -12.81 -7.27 -0.28
CA MET A 236 -14.16 -7.71 0.08
C MET A 236 -14.75 -6.93 1.24
N ASN A 237 -16.05 -6.67 1.16
CA ASN A 237 -16.90 -6.25 2.26
C ASN A 237 -17.54 -7.46 2.95
N ALA A 238 -18.04 -7.29 4.18
CA ALA A 238 -18.70 -8.35 4.92
C ALA A 238 -19.87 -7.81 5.76
N TYR A 239 -20.98 -8.54 5.77
CA TYR A 239 -22.14 -8.25 6.61
C TYR A 239 -22.32 -9.33 7.66
N PHE A 240 -22.63 -8.92 8.89
CA PHE A 240 -22.86 -9.78 10.05
C PHE A 240 -24.32 -9.70 10.50
N PRO A 241 -25.19 -10.63 10.07
CA PRO A 241 -26.61 -10.59 10.39
C PRO A 241 -26.90 -10.57 11.90
N LYS A 242 -26.16 -11.35 12.68
CA LYS A 242 -26.27 -11.41 14.15
C LYS A 242 -26.12 -10.04 14.82
N TYR A 243 -25.26 -9.20 14.30
CA TYR A 243 -24.93 -7.89 14.85
C TYR A 243 -25.55 -6.73 14.08
N ARG A 244 -26.25 -7.01 12.99
CA ARG A 244 -26.78 -5.98 12.08
C ARG A 244 -25.68 -4.96 11.70
N ALA A 245 -24.47 -5.48 11.43
CA ALA A 245 -23.27 -4.70 11.24
C ALA A 245 -22.66 -4.96 9.86
N LEU A 246 -22.28 -3.89 9.15
CA LEU A 246 -21.68 -3.92 7.82
C LEU A 246 -20.22 -3.48 7.91
N TRP A 247 -19.32 -4.36 7.53
CA TRP A 247 -17.91 -4.06 7.32
C TRP A 247 -17.68 -3.60 5.88
N MET A 248 -17.15 -2.40 5.71
CA MET A 248 -16.88 -1.82 4.39
C MET A 248 -15.39 -1.80 4.03
N ALA A 249 -14.59 -2.65 4.65
CA ALA A 249 -13.14 -2.78 4.38
C ALA A 249 -12.46 -1.40 4.31
N GLU A 250 -11.86 -1.04 3.19
CA GLU A 250 -11.36 0.30 2.90
C GLU A 250 -12.18 1.02 1.82
N ASN A 251 -13.28 0.41 1.36
CA ASN A 251 -14.18 1.00 0.37
C ASN A 251 -14.87 2.28 0.88
N CYS A 252 -15.09 2.38 2.19
CA CYS A 252 -15.59 3.58 2.86
C CYS A 252 -14.68 3.90 4.04
N THR A 253 -14.23 5.15 4.15
CA THR A 253 -13.35 5.62 5.23
C THR A 253 -13.79 7.02 5.69
N GLY A 254 -13.09 7.63 6.61
CA GLY A 254 -13.34 9.02 7.05
C GLY A 254 -12.62 10.07 6.18
N THR A 255 -12.26 9.73 4.94
CA THR A 255 -11.57 10.61 4.00
C THR A 255 -11.82 10.17 2.56
N LEU A 256 -11.64 11.07 1.59
CA LEU A 256 -11.51 10.68 0.19
C LEU A 256 -10.24 9.82 0.04
N HIS A 257 -10.42 8.58 -0.40
CA HIS A 257 -9.29 7.71 -0.69
C HIS A 257 -8.64 8.06 -2.04
N ASN A 258 -7.37 7.74 -2.23
CA ASN A 258 -6.72 7.93 -3.51
C ASN A 258 -7.06 6.78 -4.48
N LEU A 259 -7.26 7.13 -5.76
CA LEU A 259 -7.43 6.16 -6.86
C LEU A 259 -6.10 5.67 -7.44
N TYR A 260 -5.02 6.35 -7.08
CA TYR A 260 -3.64 6.00 -7.37
C TYR A 260 -2.79 6.49 -6.20
N THR A 261 -2.06 5.59 -5.56
CA THR A 261 -1.24 5.96 -4.40
C THR A 261 0.14 6.48 -4.81
N LEU A 262 0.69 7.44 -4.08
CA LEU A 262 1.99 8.07 -4.42
C LEU A 262 3.16 7.06 -4.42
N ARG A 263 3.11 6.02 -3.58
CA ARG A 263 4.10 4.95 -3.58
C ARG A 263 4.11 4.13 -4.87
N GLY A 264 2.98 4.03 -5.53
CA GLY A 264 2.70 3.18 -6.68
C GLY A 264 1.74 2.06 -6.33
N ALA A 265 0.81 1.78 -7.22
CA ALA A 265 -0.13 0.67 -7.21
C ALA A 265 -0.80 0.58 -8.58
N GLU A 266 -1.55 -0.48 -8.84
CA GLU A 266 -2.48 -0.50 -9.96
C GLU A 266 -3.52 0.62 -9.81
N VAL A 267 -3.92 1.23 -10.93
CA VAL A 267 -4.92 2.31 -10.88
C VAL A 267 -6.30 1.71 -10.58
N ARG A 268 -6.94 2.22 -9.54
CA ARG A 268 -8.23 1.77 -9.02
C ARG A 268 -9.38 2.22 -9.91
N ASP A 269 -10.48 1.46 -9.90
CA ASP A 269 -11.66 1.78 -10.69
C ASP A 269 -12.69 2.59 -9.89
N ALA A 270 -12.72 3.90 -10.09
CA ALA A 270 -13.64 4.78 -9.38
C ALA A 270 -15.12 4.51 -9.70
N ASN A 271 -15.43 4.04 -10.91
CA ASN A 271 -16.81 3.70 -11.30
C ASN A 271 -17.29 2.42 -10.63
N ASP A 272 -16.47 1.38 -10.66
CA ASP A 272 -16.82 0.13 -10.02
C ASP A 272 -16.80 0.27 -8.49
N TRP A 273 -15.87 1.06 -7.93
CA TRP A 273 -15.88 1.41 -6.52
C TRP A 273 -17.22 2.04 -6.09
N ALA A 274 -17.69 3.04 -6.83
CA ALA A 274 -18.99 3.65 -6.58
C ALA A 274 -20.13 2.63 -6.68
N LYS A 275 -20.12 1.75 -7.70
CA LYS A 275 -21.16 0.72 -7.90
C LYS A 275 -21.18 -0.30 -6.76
N TYR A 276 -20.02 -0.77 -6.29
CA TYR A 276 -19.97 -1.71 -5.17
C TYR A 276 -20.49 -1.09 -3.86
N ILE A 277 -20.24 0.20 -3.62
CA ILE A 277 -20.83 0.89 -2.46
C ILE A 277 -22.36 0.97 -2.61
N ILE A 278 -22.88 1.30 -3.80
CA ILE A 278 -24.32 1.32 -4.08
C ILE A 278 -24.93 -0.07 -3.93
N GLU A 279 -24.25 -1.12 -4.39
CA GLU A 279 -24.69 -2.50 -4.18
C GLU A 279 -24.73 -2.86 -2.70
N ALA A 280 -23.71 -2.47 -1.91
CA ALA A 280 -23.70 -2.69 -0.47
C ALA A 280 -24.87 -1.95 0.22
N ASP A 281 -25.15 -0.71 -0.18
CA ASP A 281 -26.31 0.05 0.29
C ASP A 281 -27.62 -0.69 0.01
N GLN A 282 -27.84 -1.14 -1.22
CA GLN A 282 -29.04 -1.87 -1.62
C GLN A 282 -29.19 -3.23 -0.93
N ARG A 283 -28.09 -3.95 -0.71
CA ARG A 283 -28.13 -5.30 -0.10
C ARG A 283 -28.29 -5.27 1.41
N PHE A 284 -27.69 -4.27 2.06
CA PHE A 284 -27.43 -4.34 3.50
C PHE A 284 -27.98 -3.15 4.29
N CYS A 285 -28.18 -1.96 3.71
CA CYS A 285 -28.44 -0.74 4.46
C CYS A 285 -29.67 -0.85 5.37
N ASP A 286 -30.82 -1.31 4.85
CA ASP A 286 -32.08 -1.41 5.59
C ASP A 286 -32.03 -2.37 6.81
N LYS A 287 -31.05 -3.26 6.85
CA LYS A 287 -30.86 -4.24 7.92
C LYS A 287 -29.59 -3.99 8.75
N THR A 288 -28.96 -2.80 8.59
CA THR A 288 -27.69 -2.43 9.21
C THR A 288 -27.91 -1.33 10.26
N ASP A 289 -27.41 -1.54 11.46
CA ASP A 289 -27.43 -0.55 12.55
C ASP A 289 -26.09 0.18 12.71
N VAL A 290 -24.99 -0.41 12.19
CA VAL A 290 -23.65 0.17 12.21
C VAL A 290 -22.85 -0.22 10.98
N VAL A 291 -22.17 0.76 10.36
CA VAL A 291 -21.12 0.56 9.36
C VAL A 291 -19.76 0.81 10.01
N PHE A 292 -18.80 -0.06 9.78
CA PHE A 292 -17.44 0.06 10.30
C PHE A 292 -16.42 -0.41 9.26
N GLN A 293 -15.18 -0.02 9.42
CA GLN A 293 -14.16 -0.16 8.38
C GLN A 293 -12.75 -0.30 8.95
N SER A 294 -11.79 -0.56 8.07
CA SER A 294 -10.37 -0.77 8.41
C SER A 294 -9.61 0.49 8.82
N HIS A 295 -10.15 1.68 8.57
CA HIS A 295 -9.56 2.96 8.95
C HIS A 295 -10.60 3.89 9.57
N ASN A 296 -10.13 4.88 10.34
CA ASN A 296 -10.96 5.89 11.00
C ASN A 296 -11.96 5.29 12.00
N TRP A 297 -13.25 5.60 11.92
CA TRP A 297 -14.26 5.26 12.93
C TRP A 297 -15.61 4.91 12.33
N PRO A 298 -16.46 4.15 13.05
CA PRO A 298 -17.76 3.70 12.56
C PRO A 298 -18.80 4.82 12.40
N HIS A 299 -19.89 4.47 11.70
CA HIS A 299 -21.11 5.26 11.56
C HIS A 299 -22.33 4.44 11.99
N TRP A 300 -23.31 5.07 12.64
CA TRP A 300 -24.48 4.40 13.20
C TRP A 300 -25.80 5.03 12.74
N GLY A 301 -26.85 4.21 12.73
CA GLY A 301 -28.24 4.67 12.60
C GLY A 301 -28.56 5.32 11.26
N GLU A 302 -29.31 6.41 11.31
CA GLU A 302 -29.88 7.07 10.12
C GLU A 302 -28.82 7.67 9.18
N GLU A 303 -27.60 7.89 9.65
CA GLU A 303 -26.50 8.43 8.84
C GLU A 303 -25.93 7.42 7.83
N ILE A 304 -26.18 6.12 8.01
CA ILE A 304 -25.53 5.05 7.23
C ILE A 304 -25.81 5.19 5.74
N HIS A 305 -27.08 5.34 5.36
CA HIS A 305 -27.46 5.49 3.96
C HIS A 305 -26.81 6.72 3.31
N GLU A 306 -26.86 7.87 3.97
CA GLU A 306 -26.23 9.10 3.48
C GLU A 306 -24.70 8.95 3.40
N TYR A 307 -24.08 8.28 4.37
CA TYR A 307 -22.65 7.99 4.38
C TYR A 307 -22.22 7.17 3.17
N LEU A 308 -22.92 6.07 2.88
CA LEU A 308 -22.65 5.22 1.72
C LEU A 308 -22.88 5.97 0.41
N LEU A 309 -24.00 6.68 0.26
CA LEU A 309 -24.32 7.41 -0.96
C LEU A 309 -23.36 8.56 -1.24
N ASN A 310 -22.98 9.36 -0.24
CA ASN A 310 -22.04 10.44 -0.44
C ASN A 310 -20.63 9.92 -0.79
N THR A 311 -20.22 8.78 -0.19
CA THR A 311 -18.95 8.13 -0.51
C THR A 311 -18.95 7.59 -1.94
N ALA A 312 -20.03 6.93 -2.37
CA ALA A 312 -20.20 6.52 -3.76
C ALA A 312 -20.21 7.72 -4.73
N ALA A 313 -20.92 8.78 -4.35
CA ALA A 313 -21.11 9.95 -5.20
C ALA A 313 -19.80 10.68 -5.51
N ILE A 314 -18.84 10.77 -4.57
CA ILE A 314 -17.58 11.45 -4.85
C ILE A 314 -16.71 10.66 -5.85
N TYR A 315 -16.64 9.33 -5.73
CA TYR A 315 -15.92 8.49 -6.71
C TYR A 315 -16.59 8.54 -8.08
N LYS A 316 -17.92 8.44 -8.11
CA LYS A 316 -18.68 8.55 -9.36
C LYS A 316 -18.52 9.90 -10.03
N PHE A 317 -18.54 10.99 -9.26
CA PHE A 317 -18.30 12.35 -9.74
C PHE A 317 -16.90 12.47 -10.37
N ILE A 318 -15.87 12.00 -9.67
CA ILE A 318 -14.49 12.08 -10.17
C ILE A 318 -14.35 11.30 -11.47
N HIS A 319 -14.89 10.11 -11.53
CA HIS A 319 -14.88 9.28 -12.73
C HIS A 319 -15.59 9.98 -13.90
N ASP A 320 -16.86 10.31 -13.72
CA ASP A 320 -17.71 10.79 -14.81
C ASP A 320 -17.24 12.15 -15.34
N GLN A 321 -16.86 13.06 -14.44
CA GLN A 321 -16.42 14.40 -14.85
C GLN A 321 -15.02 14.38 -15.47
N THR A 322 -14.14 13.48 -15.03
CA THR A 322 -12.86 13.29 -15.71
C THR A 322 -13.07 12.80 -17.14
N LEU A 323 -13.90 11.76 -17.36
CA LEU A 323 -14.23 11.27 -18.70
C LEU A 323 -14.95 12.33 -19.54
N HIS A 324 -15.83 13.12 -18.94
CA HIS A 324 -16.51 14.22 -19.62
C HIS A 324 -15.52 15.21 -20.23
N TYR A 325 -14.52 15.63 -19.47
CA TYR A 325 -13.48 16.55 -19.97
C TYR A 325 -12.47 15.85 -20.88
N MET A 326 -12.12 14.59 -20.64
CA MET A 326 -11.28 13.79 -21.56
C MET A 326 -11.88 13.74 -22.96
N ASN A 327 -13.20 13.53 -23.07
CA ASN A 327 -13.90 13.51 -24.36
C ASN A 327 -14.01 14.89 -25.03
N GLN A 328 -13.65 15.96 -24.32
CA GLN A 328 -13.50 17.31 -24.89
C GLN A 328 -12.05 17.63 -25.28
N GLY A 329 -11.11 16.69 -25.06
CA GLY A 329 -9.72 16.81 -25.47
C GLY A 329 -8.80 17.43 -24.41
N TYR A 330 -9.25 17.63 -23.18
CA TYR A 330 -8.40 18.17 -22.11
C TYR A 330 -7.40 17.11 -21.59
N THR A 331 -6.20 17.56 -21.27
CA THR A 331 -5.14 16.74 -20.67
C THR A 331 -5.36 16.51 -19.18
N SER A 332 -4.63 15.55 -18.60
CA SER A 332 -4.76 15.21 -17.17
C SER A 332 -4.48 16.40 -16.24
N ASN A 333 -3.52 17.26 -16.60
CA ASN A 333 -3.18 18.44 -15.81
C ASN A 333 -4.27 19.51 -15.88
N GLU A 334 -4.86 19.74 -17.06
CA GLU A 334 -5.96 20.67 -17.25
C GLU A 334 -7.21 20.20 -16.49
N ILE A 335 -7.60 18.93 -16.65
CA ILE A 335 -8.75 18.36 -15.94
C ILE A 335 -8.58 18.47 -14.43
N SER A 336 -7.39 18.17 -13.91
CA SER A 336 -7.12 18.24 -12.47
C SER A 336 -7.28 19.66 -11.89
N ALA A 337 -7.07 20.68 -12.71
CA ALA A 337 -7.27 22.08 -12.32
C ALA A 337 -8.73 22.57 -12.52
N MET A 338 -9.49 21.91 -13.40
CA MET A 338 -10.87 22.29 -13.75
C MET A 338 -11.93 21.64 -12.86
N LEU A 339 -11.65 20.47 -12.29
CA LEU A 339 -12.63 19.76 -11.46
C LEU A 339 -12.95 20.52 -10.18
N ILE A 340 -14.23 20.81 -9.98
CA ILE A 340 -14.76 21.47 -8.79
C ILE A 340 -15.92 20.63 -8.27
N LEU A 341 -15.88 20.25 -6.98
CA LEU A 341 -16.96 19.48 -6.36
C LEU A 341 -18.28 20.27 -6.33
N PRO A 342 -19.42 19.60 -6.54
CA PRO A 342 -20.70 20.17 -6.19
C PRO A 342 -20.73 20.61 -4.73
N LYS A 343 -21.36 21.78 -4.44
CA LYS A 343 -21.37 22.39 -3.09
C LYS A 343 -21.87 21.47 -1.97
N LYS A 344 -22.73 20.51 -2.28
CA LYS A 344 -23.21 19.53 -1.28
C LYS A 344 -22.11 18.54 -0.91
N LEU A 345 -21.40 17.98 -1.92
CA LEU A 345 -20.27 17.05 -1.69
C LEU A 345 -19.08 17.74 -1.06
N GLU A 346 -18.79 18.99 -1.43
CA GLU A 346 -17.70 19.79 -0.83
C GLU A 346 -17.85 19.92 0.70
N LYS A 347 -19.06 19.91 1.22
CA LYS A 347 -19.36 20.05 2.66
C LYS A 347 -19.31 18.73 3.43
N VAL A 348 -19.22 17.60 2.75
CA VAL A 348 -19.18 16.28 3.39
C VAL A 348 -17.80 16.07 4.04
N TRP A 349 -17.77 15.95 5.36
CA TRP A 349 -16.52 15.92 6.11
C TRP A 349 -15.74 14.60 5.91
N TYR A 350 -16.42 13.47 5.75
CA TYR A 350 -15.80 12.15 5.56
C TYR A 350 -15.35 11.86 4.11
N THR A 351 -15.53 12.81 3.20
CA THR A 351 -14.97 12.77 1.83
C THR A 351 -13.97 13.90 1.59
N ARG A 352 -13.47 14.53 2.64
CA ARG A 352 -12.41 15.54 2.53
C ARG A 352 -11.09 14.93 2.07
N PRO A 353 -10.23 15.72 1.39
CA PRO A 353 -9.04 15.21 0.71
C PRO A 353 -7.85 15.00 1.64
N TYR A 354 -8.04 14.32 2.77
CA TYR A 354 -6.94 14.10 3.72
C TYR A 354 -5.92 13.07 3.22
N TYR A 355 -6.34 12.13 2.36
CA TYR A 355 -5.48 11.09 1.77
C TYR A 355 -5.40 11.21 0.25
N GLY A 356 -6.46 10.88 -0.49
CA GLY A 356 -6.62 11.23 -1.89
C GLY A 356 -6.99 12.71 -2.05
N THR A 357 -6.82 13.26 -3.24
CA THR A 357 -7.31 14.59 -3.59
C THR A 357 -8.09 14.55 -4.89
N LEU A 358 -8.97 15.52 -5.10
CA LEU A 358 -9.75 15.64 -6.34
C LEU A 358 -8.83 15.70 -7.57
N ALA A 359 -7.80 16.55 -7.51
CA ALA A 359 -6.84 16.74 -8.59
C ALA A 359 -6.01 15.46 -8.87
N HIS A 360 -5.56 14.77 -7.80
CA HIS A 360 -4.79 13.54 -7.95
C HIS A 360 -5.64 12.40 -8.53
N ASN A 361 -6.86 12.26 -8.03
CA ASN A 361 -7.78 11.21 -8.45
C ASN A 361 -8.26 11.40 -9.90
N ALA A 362 -8.43 12.65 -10.36
CA ALA A 362 -8.69 12.94 -11.77
C ALA A 362 -7.55 12.43 -12.67
N LYS A 363 -6.29 12.66 -12.27
CA LYS A 363 -5.13 12.13 -13.01
C LYS A 363 -5.10 10.59 -13.00
N ALA A 364 -5.53 9.97 -11.91
CA ALA A 364 -5.64 8.51 -11.81
C ALA A 364 -6.68 7.95 -12.79
N VAL A 365 -7.86 8.56 -12.88
CA VAL A 365 -8.88 8.16 -13.86
C VAL A 365 -8.36 8.36 -15.29
N TYR A 366 -7.71 9.48 -15.58
CA TYR A 366 -7.08 9.72 -16.87
C TYR A 366 -6.07 8.61 -17.21
N GLN A 367 -5.17 8.28 -16.27
CA GLN A 367 -4.17 7.23 -16.44
C GLN A 367 -4.81 5.87 -16.71
N LYS A 368 -5.92 5.54 -16.04
CA LYS A 368 -6.62 4.27 -16.23
C LYS A 368 -7.13 4.08 -17.66
N TYR A 369 -7.65 5.13 -18.28
CA TYR A 369 -8.28 5.07 -19.60
C TYR A 369 -7.32 5.38 -20.76
N LEU A 370 -6.45 6.38 -20.61
CA LEU A 370 -5.59 6.88 -21.69
C LEU A 370 -4.09 6.61 -21.46
N GLY A 371 -3.69 6.20 -20.26
CA GLY A 371 -2.29 5.97 -19.91
C GLY A 371 -1.51 7.28 -19.70
N TRP A 372 -0.19 7.20 -19.83
CA TRP A 372 0.72 8.32 -19.57
C TRP A 372 0.79 9.35 -20.70
N TYR A 373 0.42 8.96 -21.93
CA TYR A 373 0.57 9.79 -23.11
C TYR A 373 -0.62 10.74 -23.29
N ASP A 374 -0.33 12.03 -23.43
CA ASP A 374 -1.31 13.12 -23.57
C ASP A 374 -1.76 13.38 -25.03
N ALA A 375 -1.40 12.50 -25.96
CA ALA A 375 -1.63 12.59 -27.40
C ALA A 375 -0.85 13.73 -28.13
N ASN A 376 -0.07 14.56 -27.43
CA ASN A 376 0.79 15.53 -28.07
C ASN A 376 2.08 14.84 -28.57
N PRO A 377 2.34 14.81 -29.91
CA PRO A 377 3.52 14.11 -30.45
C PRO A 377 4.86 14.61 -29.92
N VAL A 378 4.94 15.85 -29.43
CA VAL A 378 6.15 16.40 -28.80
C VAL A 378 6.52 15.63 -27.51
N ASN A 379 5.51 15.13 -26.79
CA ASN A 379 5.68 14.41 -25.53
C ASN A 379 5.80 12.88 -25.72
N LEU A 380 5.80 12.38 -26.97
CA LEU A 380 5.88 10.94 -27.24
C LEU A 380 7.22 10.33 -26.80
N ASN A 381 8.32 11.03 -27.09
CA ASN A 381 9.67 10.60 -26.74
C ASN A 381 10.55 11.82 -26.39
N PRO A 382 10.30 12.46 -25.23
CA PRO A 382 11.05 13.64 -24.80
C PRO A 382 12.49 13.28 -24.44
N LEU A 383 13.37 14.28 -24.42
CA LEU A 383 14.71 14.11 -23.87
C LEU A 383 14.67 13.68 -22.41
N PRO A 384 15.69 12.95 -21.92
CA PRO A 384 15.82 12.65 -20.49
C PRO A 384 15.78 13.92 -19.63
N PRO A 385 15.28 13.85 -18.38
CA PRO A 385 15.06 15.03 -17.54
C PRO A 385 16.28 15.94 -17.37
N CYS A 386 17.48 15.38 -17.18
CA CYS A 386 18.72 16.17 -17.04
C CYS A 386 19.09 16.91 -18.33
N ASP A 387 18.91 16.28 -19.50
CA ASP A 387 19.22 16.89 -20.78
C ASP A 387 18.23 17.99 -21.13
N THR A 388 16.94 17.77 -20.85
CA THR A 388 15.89 18.79 -20.96
C THR A 388 16.23 19.99 -20.07
N ALA A 389 16.57 19.75 -18.81
CA ALA A 389 16.89 20.80 -17.83
C ALA A 389 18.08 21.65 -18.26
N LYS A 390 19.18 21.03 -18.73
CA LYS A 390 20.36 21.74 -19.25
C LYS A 390 20.02 22.63 -20.43
N LYS A 391 19.24 22.11 -21.39
CA LYS A 391 18.80 22.89 -22.55
C LYS A 391 17.91 24.04 -22.14
N LEU A 392 16.96 23.81 -21.24
CA LEU A 392 16.06 24.84 -20.76
C LEU A 392 16.81 25.99 -20.08
N VAL A 393 17.79 25.67 -19.21
CA VAL A 393 18.63 26.69 -18.54
C VAL A 393 19.46 27.48 -19.55
N GLU A 394 20.04 26.83 -20.57
CA GLU A 394 20.74 27.52 -21.68
C GLU A 394 19.84 28.54 -22.36
N TYR A 395 18.61 28.15 -22.73
CA TYR A 395 17.64 29.05 -23.39
C TYR A 395 17.14 30.19 -22.48
N LEU A 396 17.08 29.97 -21.15
CA LEU A 396 16.68 31.01 -20.19
C LEU A 396 17.78 32.02 -19.85
N GLY A 397 19.00 31.80 -20.36
CA GLY A 397 20.13 32.71 -20.29
C GLY A 397 21.13 32.38 -19.16
N SER A 398 20.72 32.33 -17.91
CA SER A 398 21.58 31.92 -16.82
C SER A 398 20.81 31.43 -15.59
N THR A 399 21.44 30.60 -14.79
CA THR A 399 20.90 30.14 -13.49
C THR A 399 20.59 31.31 -12.56
N GLU A 400 21.46 32.33 -12.49
CA GLU A 400 21.29 33.51 -11.63
C GLU A 400 20.06 34.32 -12.01
N LEU A 401 19.81 34.49 -13.32
CA LEU A 401 18.64 35.20 -13.81
C LEU A 401 17.36 34.46 -13.43
N VAL A 402 17.33 33.13 -13.61
CA VAL A 402 16.19 32.29 -13.24
C VAL A 402 15.94 32.36 -11.74
N LEU A 403 16.98 32.21 -10.90
CA LEU A 403 16.86 32.32 -9.45
C LEU A 403 16.35 33.70 -9.00
N CYS A 404 16.81 34.78 -9.66
CA CYS A 404 16.33 36.12 -9.36
C CYS A 404 14.82 36.27 -9.64
N LYS A 405 14.33 35.75 -10.78
CA LYS A 405 12.90 35.74 -11.11
C LYS A 405 12.11 34.87 -10.14
N ALA A 406 12.57 33.63 -9.89
CA ALA A 406 11.90 32.68 -9.03
C ALA A 406 11.75 33.20 -7.57
N LYS A 407 12.72 33.96 -7.05
CA LYS A 407 12.60 34.62 -5.75
C LYS A 407 11.49 35.67 -5.72
N LYS A 408 11.28 36.41 -6.82
CA LYS A 408 10.17 37.36 -6.93
C LYS A 408 8.82 36.66 -6.97
N ASP A 409 8.75 35.54 -7.66
CA ASP A 409 7.53 34.72 -7.74
C ASP A 409 7.24 34.03 -6.40
N TYR A 410 8.28 33.58 -5.69
CA TYR A 410 8.16 33.08 -4.30
C TYR A 410 7.53 34.14 -3.37
N ALA A 411 7.99 35.39 -3.46
CA ALA A 411 7.44 36.49 -2.67
C ALA A 411 5.97 36.83 -2.98
N LYS A 412 5.46 36.43 -4.16
CA LYS A 412 4.05 36.53 -4.53
C LYS A 412 3.20 35.30 -4.09
N GLY A 413 3.83 34.27 -3.55
CA GLY A 413 3.15 33.02 -3.17
C GLY A 413 2.99 32.01 -4.32
N GLU A 414 3.65 32.19 -5.46
CA GLU A 414 3.57 31.29 -6.63
C GLU A 414 4.44 30.02 -6.41
N TYR A 415 4.28 29.37 -5.26
CA TYR A 415 5.17 28.29 -4.78
C TYR A 415 5.24 27.10 -5.75
N GLN A 416 4.11 26.70 -6.36
CA GLN A 416 4.12 25.58 -7.30
C GLN A 416 4.97 25.90 -8.53
N TRP A 417 4.88 27.12 -9.06
CA TRP A 417 5.71 27.56 -10.19
C TRP A 417 7.19 27.62 -9.80
N VAL A 418 7.48 28.18 -8.62
CA VAL A 418 8.86 28.23 -8.11
C VAL A 418 9.45 26.84 -7.96
N ALA A 419 8.70 25.88 -7.42
CA ALA A 419 9.15 24.49 -7.33
C ALA A 419 9.43 23.88 -8.72
N GLN A 420 8.55 24.12 -9.71
CA GLN A 420 8.73 23.62 -11.08
C GLN A 420 9.99 24.17 -11.74
N ILE A 421 10.18 25.49 -11.72
CA ILE A 421 11.32 26.10 -12.42
C ILE A 421 12.66 25.86 -11.71
N THR A 422 12.67 25.82 -10.37
CA THR A 422 13.89 25.54 -9.62
C THR A 422 14.28 24.06 -9.65
N LYS A 423 13.33 23.13 -9.82
CA LYS A 423 13.61 21.73 -10.14
C LYS A 423 14.49 21.61 -11.40
N GLU A 424 14.19 22.39 -12.45
CA GLU A 424 15.01 22.36 -13.66
C GLU A 424 16.45 22.84 -13.40
N LEU A 425 16.64 23.81 -12.50
CA LEU A 425 18.00 24.23 -12.09
C LEU A 425 18.74 23.12 -11.35
N VAL A 426 18.05 22.39 -10.46
CA VAL A 426 18.62 21.26 -9.72
C VAL A 426 18.98 20.10 -10.68
N TYR A 427 18.14 19.81 -11.67
CA TYR A 427 18.41 18.77 -12.65
C TYR A 427 19.51 19.14 -13.65
N ALA A 428 19.69 20.43 -13.95
CA ALA A 428 20.80 20.91 -14.77
C ALA A 428 22.14 20.90 -14.01
N ASP A 429 22.12 21.26 -12.71
CA ASP A 429 23.28 21.25 -11.82
C ASP A 429 22.85 20.88 -10.38
N PRO A 430 22.95 19.58 -10.01
CA PRO A 430 22.58 19.11 -8.67
C PRO A 430 23.43 19.71 -7.54
N SER A 431 24.61 20.26 -7.84
CA SER A 431 25.48 20.91 -6.86
C SER A 431 25.05 22.33 -6.48
N ASN A 432 24.10 22.92 -7.21
CA ASN A 432 23.66 24.30 -7.00
C ASN A 432 22.79 24.42 -5.74
N GLN A 433 23.44 24.70 -4.61
CA GLN A 433 22.76 24.78 -3.31
C GLN A 433 21.72 25.92 -3.25
N LYS A 434 21.88 27.00 -4.02
CA LYS A 434 20.90 28.11 -4.05
C LYS A 434 19.60 27.66 -4.74
N ALA A 435 19.70 26.89 -5.82
CA ALA A 435 18.54 26.31 -6.50
C ALA A 435 17.86 25.27 -5.61
N ARG A 436 18.63 24.38 -4.99
CA ARG A 436 18.14 23.37 -4.03
C ARG A 436 17.36 24.00 -2.88
N ASN A 437 17.92 25.03 -2.26
CA ASN A 437 17.28 25.72 -1.12
C ASN A 437 15.98 26.41 -1.54
N LEU A 438 15.95 27.13 -2.66
CA LEU A 438 14.73 27.82 -3.10
C LEU A 438 13.63 26.81 -3.52
N CYS A 439 14.01 25.72 -4.16
CA CYS A 439 13.08 24.62 -4.45
C CYS A 439 12.50 24.01 -3.16
N ALA A 440 13.37 23.75 -2.17
CA ALA A 440 12.99 23.25 -0.86
C ALA A 440 12.05 24.21 -0.11
N ASP A 441 12.31 25.52 -0.15
CA ASP A 441 11.47 26.54 0.49
C ASP A 441 10.08 26.56 -0.14
N ALA A 442 9.98 26.45 -1.47
CA ALA A 442 8.71 26.38 -2.18
C ALA A 442 7.92 25.10 -1.85
N LEU A 443 8.59 23.95 -1.84
CA LEU A 443 7.98 22.67 -1.45
C LEU A 443 7.50 22.69 -0.01
N GLU A 444 8.24 23.31 0.91
CA GLU A 444 7.85 23.45 2.31
C GLU A 444 6.55 24.25 2.46
N GLN A 445 6.39 25.36 1.72
CA GLN A 445 5.16 26.14 1.71
C GLN A 445 3.98 25.34 1.14
N LEU A 446 4.19 24.58 0.07
CA LEU A 446 3.16 23.68 -0.49
C LEU A 446 2.76 22.60 0.53
N GLY A 447 3.73 22.06 1.26
CA GLY A 447 3.48 21.07 2.32
C GLY A 447 2.67 21.64 3.48
N TYR A 448 2.97 22.87 3.92
CA TYR A 448 2.24 23.53 5.02
C TYR A 448 0.79 23.82 4.66
N GLN A 449 0.50 24.14 3.40
CA GLN A 449 -0.84 24.45 2.91
C GLN A 449 -1.66 23.19 2.57
N ALA A 450 -1.03 22.04 2.36
CA ALA A 450 -1.70 20.83 1.93
C ALA A 450 -2.71 20.29 2.96
N GLU A 451 -3.96 20.09 2.52
CA GLU A 451 -4.97 19.38 3.30
C GLU A 451 -4.74 17.87 3.29
N SER A 452 -4.16 17.32 2.22
CA SER A 452 -3.73 15.92 2.14
C SER A 452 -2.45 15.70 2.93
N GLY A 453 -2.49 14.81 3.93
CA GLY A 453 -1.32 14.41 4.71
C GLY A 453 -0.25 13.72 3.85
N ALA A 454 -0.66 12.92 2.87
CA ALA A 454 0.26 12.28 1.93
C ALA A 454 0.97 13.30 1.01
N TRP A 455 0.27 14.31 0.52
CA TRP A 455 0.88 15.40 -0.25
C TRP A 455 1.81 16.25 0.61
N ARG A 456 1.37 16.60 1.82
CA ARG A 456 2.22 17.28 2.80
C ARG A 456 3.54 16.55 3.00
N ASN A 457 3.48 15.27 3.27
CA ASN A 457 4.66 14.44 3.48
C ASN A 457 5.57 14.42 2.25
N ALA A 458 5.01 14.25 1.06
CA ALA A 458 5.78 14.22 -0.19
C ALA A 458 6.53 15.54 -0.41
N TYR A 459 5.87 16.68 -0.24
CA TYR A 459 6.50 18.00 -0.36
C TYR A 459 7.59 18.21 0.69
N LEU A 460 7.32 17.90 1.96
CA LEU A 460 8.29 18.10 3.04
C LEU A 460 9.48 17.13 2.94
N MET A 461 9.28 15.90 2.46
CA MET A 461 10.36 14.96 2.16
C MET A 461 11.26 15.49 1.04
N GLY A 462 10.66 16.00 -0.05
CA GLY A 462 11.41 16.63 -1.13
C GLY A 462 12.24 17.81 -0.64
N ALA A 463 11.65 18.69 0.18
CA ALA A 463 12.37 19.80 0.81
C ALA A 463 13.53 19.33 1.69
N ALA A 464 13.32 18.28 2.50
CA ALA A 464 14.35 17.73 3.37
C ALA A 464 15.54 17.15 2.59
N GLU A 465 15.27 16.37 1.53
CA GLU A 465 16.34 15.78 0.70
C GLU A 465 17.08 16.83 -0.14
N LEU A 466 16.43 17.85 -0.64
CA LEU A 466 17.10 18.95 -1.32
C LEU A 466 18.09 19.70 -0.41
N ARG A 467 17.76 19.84 0.87
CA ARG A 467 18.63 20.53 1.85
C ARG A 467 19.74 19.65 2.39
N LYS A 468 19.50 18.34 2.58
CA LYS A 468 20.36 17.44 3.36
C LYS A 468 20.95 16.27 2.54
N GLY A 469 20.61 16.17 1.26
CA GLY A 469 20.89 15.00 0.42
C GLY A 469 19.94 13.85 0.67
N ASN A 470 20.15 12.73 0.00
CA ASN A 470 19.32 11.53 0.09
C ASN A 470 19.23 10.99 1.54
N LEU A 471 18.03 10.90 2.05
CA LEU A 471 17.73 10.47 3.42
C LEU A 471 17.26 9.01 3.53
N SER A 472 17.22 8.28 2.43
CA SER A 472 16.67 6.91 2.38
C SER A 472 17.29 5.96 3.40
N GLY A 473 18.59 6.07 3.66
CA GLY A 473 19.30 5.26 4.65
C GLY A 473 18.91 5.53 6.11
N ARG A 474 18.20 6.63 6.39
CA ARG A 474 17.67 6.96 7.71
C ARG A 474 16.24 6.49 7.93
N ALA A 475 15.56 6.11 6.85
CA ALA A 475 14.18 5.65 6.93
C ALA A 475 14.11 4.31 7.64
N ARG A 476 13.34 4.26 8.71
CA ARG A 476 12.87 3.00 9.26
C ARG A 476 11.69 2.53 8.42
N THR A 477 11.78 1.34 7.91
CA THR A 477 10.68 0.66 7.22
C THR A 477 10.44 -0.64 7.93
N ALA A 478 9.18 -1.04 8.00
CA ALA A 478 8.83 -2.37 8.48
C ALA A 478 9.59 -3.45 7.68
N ASN A 479 10.12 -4.45 8.37
CA ASN A 479 10.87 -5.54 7.77
C ASN A 479 9.90 -6.66 7.40
N GLY A 480 9.54 -6.80 6.12
CA GLY A 480 8.53 -7.76 5.73
C GLY A 480 8.73 -8.48 4.41
N LEU A 481 9.66 -8.00 3.59
CA LEU A 481 9.94 -8.63 2.29
C LEU A 481 10.22 -10.13 2.44
N GLY A 482 11.02 -10.51 3.44
CA GLY A 482 11.39 -11.91 3.68
C GLY A 482 10.21 -12.81 4.10
N SER A 483 9.20 -12.27 4.80
CA SER A 483 8.00 -13.04 5.17
C SER A 483 7.11 -13.27 3.95
N ALA A 484 6.84 -12.22 3.16
CA ALA A 484 6.07 -12.32 1.93
C ALA A 484 6.72 -13.28 0.92
N MET A 485 8.05 -13.24 0.77
CA MET A 485 8.77 -14.14 -0.13
C MET A 485 8.64 -15.62 0.27
N LYS A 486 8.48 -15.94 1.55
CA LYS A 486 8.25 -17.32 2.01
C LYS A 486 6.90 -17.89 1.58
N GLU A 487 5.93 -17.02 1.32
CA GLU A 487 4.59 -17.41 0.87
C GLU A 487 4.46 -17.49 -0.66
N MET A 488 5.48 -17.05 -1.43
CA MET A 488 5.46 -17.10 -2.88
C MET A 488 5.32 -18.54 -3.40
N THR A 489 4.50 -18.73 -4.43
CA THR A 489 4.47 -19.99 -5.18
C THR A 489 5.78 -20.18 -5.96
N VAL A 490 6.01 -21.37 -6.51
CA VAL A 490 7.22 -21.61 -7.33
C VAL A 490 7.23 -20.72 -8.56
N ASP A 491 6.09 -20.56 -9.22
CA ASP A 491 5.90 -19.69 -10.37
C ASP A 491 6.28 -18.23 -10.05
N MET A 492 5.76 -17.69 -8.94
CA MET A 492 6.12 -16.35 -8.47
C MET A 492 7.61 -16.19 -8.16
N LEU A 493 8.26 -17.22 -7.60
CA LEU A 493 9.71 -17.19 -7.35
C LEU A 493 10.49 -17.15 -8.66
N LEU A 494 10.07 -17.90 -9.67
CA LEU A 494 10.72 -17.92 -10.99
C LEU A 494 10.53 -16.58 -11.73
N ASP A 495 9.33 -15.99 -11.65
CA ASP A 495 9.08 -14.64 -12.14
C ASP A 495 9.99 -13.61 -11.45
N TYR A 496 10.14 -13.73 -10.13
CA TYR A 496 10.99 -12.79 -9.39
C TYR A 496 12.47 -12.96 -9.74
N ILE A 497 12.96 -14.20 -9.97
CA ILE A 497 14.32 -14.45 -10.50
C ILE A 497 14.48 -13.78 -11.87
N ALA A 498 13.46 -13.86 -12.74
CA ALA A 498 13.46 -13.20 -14.04
C ALA A 498 13.57 -11.67 -13.90
N ILE A 499 12.80 -11.05 -13.00
CA ILE A 499 12.85 -9.60 -12.71
C ILE A 499 14.23 -9.18 -12.19
N LEU A 500 14.87 -10.00 -11.37
CA LEU A 500 16.21 -9.71 -10.82
C LEU A 500 17.34 -9.93 -11.83
N THR A 501 17.12 -10.70 -12.90
CA THR A 501 18.15 -11.05 -13.87
C THR A 501 18.50 -9.86 -14.78
N ASP A 502 19.78 -9.48 -14.83
CA ASP A 502 20.27 -8.53 -15.82
C ASP A 502 20.38 -9.22 -17.19
N ALA A 503 19.37 -9.01 -18.02
CA ALA A 503 19.27 -9.64 -19.34
C ALA A 503 20.42 -9.25 -20.28
N ASN A 504 20.93 -8.01 -20.21
CA ASN A 504 22.04 -7.55 -21.05
C ASN A 504 23.35 -8.24 -20.66
N ALA A 505 23.60 -8.39 -19.37
CA ALA A 505 24.78 -9.12 -18.88
C ALA A 505 24.68 -10.62 -19.20
N ALA A 506 23.49 -11.20 -19.19
CA ALA A 506 23.22 -12.63 -19.39
C ALA A 506 23.03 -13.04 -20.85
N GLN A 507 23.04 -12.12 -21.81
CA GLN A 507 22.60 -12.33 -23.20
C GLN A 507 23.30 -13.45 -23.97
N ASN A 508 24.54 -13.79 -23.58
CA ASN A 508 25.39 -14.81 -24.25
C ASN A 508 25.58 -16.10 -23.41
N ASP A 509 24.85 -16.25 -22.31
CA ASP A 509 24.97 -17.40 -21.42
C ASP A 509 23.61 -18.13 -21.33
N ASP A 510 23.27 -18.89 -22.36
CA ASP A 510 22.05 -19.68 -22.41
C ASP A 510 22.14 -20.89 -21.49
N VAL A 511 21.09 -21.12 -20.71
CA VAL A 511 20.98 -22.25 -19.78
C VAL A 511 19.59 -22.84 -19.77
N THR A 512 19.51 -24.16 -19.66
CA THR A 512 18.25 -24.90 -19.54
C THR A 512 18.34 -25.87 -18.37
N LEU A 513 17.30 -25.93 -17.56
CA LEU A 513 17.22 -26.90 -16.49
C LEU A 513 15.77 -27.37 -16.23
N ASN A 514 15.64 -28.61 -15.77
CA ASN A 514 14.43 -29.10 -15.15
C ASN A 514 14.46 -28.77 -13.66
N LEU A 515 13.39 -28.22 -13.12
CA LEU A 515 13.23 -27.94 -11.71
C LEU A 515 12.10 -28.82 -11.17
N THR A 516 12.41 -29.64 -10.16
CA THR A 516 11.42 -30.45 -9.42
C THR A 516 11.37 -29.95 -7.99
N VAL A 517 10.23 -29.41 -7.58
CA VAL A 517 10.00 -28.86 -6.23
C VAL A 517 9.15 -29.83 -5.43
N THR A 518 9.80 -30.56 -4.52
CA THR A 518 9.25 -31.79 -3.92
C THR A 518 8.19 -31.57 -2.85
N ASP A 519 8.26 -30.48 -2.13
CA ASP A 519 7.32 -30.17 -1.03
C ASP A 519 5.95 -29.64 -1.51
N VAL A 520 5.86 -29.18 -2.78
CA VAL A 520 4.62 -28.76 -3.43
C VAL A 520 4.26 -29.62 -4.65
N ASN A 521 5.11 -30.64 -4.95
CA ASN A 521 4.95 -31.55 -6.08
C ASN A 521 4.80 -30.84 -7.45
N GLU A 522 5.55 -29.79 -7.66
CA GLU A 522 5.55 -29.02 -8.90
C GLU A 522 6.83 -29.28 -9.71
N LYS A 523 6.70 -29.21 -11.04
CA LYS A 523 7.80 -29.35 -11.98
C LYS A 523 7.74 -28.23 -13.00
N PHE A 524 8.94 -27.71 -13.35
CA PHE A 524 9.12 -26.68 -14.36
C PHE A 524 10.30 -27.01 -15.27
N TYR A 525 10.17 -26.71 -16.53
CA TYR A 525 11.31 -26.53 -17.42
C TYR A 525 11.65 -25.05 -17.46
N VAL A 526 12.85 -24.71 -17.00
CA VAL A 526 13.33 -23.34 -16.90
C VAL A 526 14.42 -23.11 -17.93
N THR A 527 14.28 -22.08 -18.73
CA THR A 527 15.26 -21.69 -19.76
C THR A 527 15.58 -20.21 -19.65
N ARG A 528 16.88 -19.88 -19.75
CA ARG A 528 17.32 -18.52 -20.03
C ARG A 528 17.96 -18.53 -21.41
N ASN A 529 17.36 -17.76 -22.34
CA ASN A 529 17.81 -17.63 -23.72
C ASN A 529 17.80 -16.14 -24.09
N ASN A 530 18.86 -15.66 -24.74
CA ASN A 530 19.05 -14.23 -25.04
C ASN A 530 18.95 -13.33 -23.77
N GLY A 531 19.34 -13.84 -22.62
CA GLY A 531 19.24 -13.16 -21.33
C GLY A 531 17.84 -13.20 -20.68
N ILE A 532 16.81 -13.69 -21.37
CA ILE A 532 15.41 -13.74 -20.90
C ILE A 532 15.12 -15.10 -20.28
N LEU A 533 14.58 -15.09 -19.07
CA LEU A 533 14.19 -16.30 -18.35
C LEU A 533 12.72 -16.63 -18.61
N PHE A 534 12.45 -17.88 -18.94
CA PHE A 534 11.10 -18.45 -19.06
C PHE A 534 10.99 -19.70 -18.19
N ALA A 535 9.85 -19.85 -17.54
CA ALA A 535 9.48 -21.05 -16.81
C ALA A 535 8.22 -21.68 -17.43
N TYR A 536 8.31 -22.96 -17.75
CA TYR A 536 7.23 -23.73 -18.32
C TYR A 536 6.79 -24.78 -17.31
N PRO A 537 5.58 -24.69 -16.73
CA PRO A 537 5.08 -25.73 -15.85
C PRO A 537 4.88 -27.05 -16.61
N GLY A 538 5.16 -28.17 -15.99
CA GLY A 538 4.96 -29.50 -16.57
C GLY A 538 6.16 -30.43 -16.37
N GLU A 539 6.17 -31.52 -17.15
CA GLU A 539 7.15 -32.60 -17.00
C GLU A 539 8.57 -32.21 -17.45
N ASN A 540 9.55 -32.91 -16.90
CA ASN A 540 10.95 -32.76 -17.26
C ASN A 540 11.21 -32.99 -18.77
N ARG A 541 12.05 -32.16 -19.36
CA ARG A 541 12.44 -32.26 -20.77
C ARG A 541 13.85 -32.86 -20.91
N PRO A 542 14.06 -33.71 -21.94
CA PRO A 542 15.33 -34.42 -22.13
C PRO A 542 16.47 -33.50 -22.60
N ASP A 543 16.17 -32.34 -23.16
CA ASP A 543 17.14 -31.35 -23.64
C ASP A 543 17.66 -30.41 -22.54
N ALA A 544 17.20 -30.53 -21.31
CA ALA A 544 17.71 -29.77 -20.18
C ALA A 544 19.14 -30.16 -19.84
N GLN A 545 20.02 -29.17 -19.63
CA GLN A 545 21.42 -29.38 -19.24
C GLN A 545 21.54 -30.01 -17.84
N ALA A 546 20.58 -29.73 -16.96
CA ALA A 546 20.54 -30.28 -15.61
C ALA A 546 19.10 -30.51 -15.13
N THR A 547 18.96 -31.41 -14.15
CA THR A 547 17.74 -31.53 -13.34
C THR A 547 18.09 -31.15 -11.90
N VAL A 548 17.37 -30.15 -11.38
CA VAL A 548 17.50 -29.64 -10.01
C VAL A 548 16.30 -30.12 -9.21
N THR A 549 16.55 -30.81 -8.09
CA THR A 549 15.51 -31.27 -7.16
C THR A 549 15.73 -30.60 -5.81
N CYS A 550 14.74 -29.82 -5.38
CA CYS A 550 14.81 -29.05 -4.13
C CYS A 550 13.40 -28.86 -3.51
N LYS A 551 13.38 -28.25 -2.34
CA LYS A 551 12.15 -27.70 -1.75
C LYS A 551 12.00 -26.23 -2.13
N ARG A 552 10.78 -25.70 -2.08
CA ARG A 552 10.47 -24.29 -2.42
C ARG A 552 11.32 -23.29 -1.62
N LEU A 553 11.44 -23.46 -0.32
CA LEU A 553 12.28 -22.59 0.52
C LEU A 553 13.79 -22.72 0.24
N GLN A 554 14.25 -23.85 -0.29
CA GLN A 554 15.64 -24.00 -0.73
C GLN A 554 15.91 -23.18 -2.01
N LEU A 555 14.96 -23.14 -2.94
CA LEU A 555 15.05 -22.28 -4.12
C LEU A 555 15.13 -20.80 -3.71
N LEU A 556 14.30 -20.37 -2.78
CA LEU A 556 14.33 -19.02 -2.22
C LEU A 556 15.70 -18.70 -1.56
N ALA A 557 16.23 -19.61 -0.75
CA ALA A 557 17.54 -19.42 -0.10
C ALA A 557 18.69 -19.30 -1.13
N LEU A 558 18.69 -20.13 -2.19
CA LEU A 558 19.66 -20.04 -3.28
C LEU A 558 19.61 -18.70 -4.00
N MET A 559 18.42 -18.22 -4.31
CA MET A 559 18.21 -16.91 -4.94
C MET A 559 18.79 -15.77 -4.09
N GLN A 560 18.66 -15.87 -2.76
CA GLN A 560 19.21 -14.89 -1.81
C GLN A 560 20.72 -15.05 -1.55
N GLY A 561 21.37 -16.05 -2.17
CA GLY A 561 22.78 -16.38 -1.93
C GLY A 561 23.05 -16.98 -0.55
N GLN A 562 22.03 -17.58 0.08
CA GLN A 562 22.11 -18.24 1.39
C GLN A 562 22.40 -19.73 1.23
N GLN A 563 22.84 -20.38 2.32
CA GLN A 563 23.00 -21.83 2.33
C GLN A 563 21.65 -22.53 2.30
N ALA A 564 21.38 -23.26 1.23
CA ALA A 564 20.09 -23.93 0.99
C ALA A 564 20.04 -25.40 1.48
N GLY A 565 21.06 -25.87 2.17
CA GLY A 565 21.22 -27.30 2.47
C GLY A 565 21.55 -28.12 1.21
N GLN A 566 21.33 -29.44 1.25
CA GLN A 566 21.60 -30.31 0.10
C GLN A 566 20.50 -30.16 -0.95
N VAL A 567 20.82 -29.53 -2.08
CA VAL A 567 20.03 -29.54 -3.32
C VAL A 567 20.61 -30.61 -4.24
N GLN A 568 19.75 -31.47 -4.78
CA GLN A 568 20.19 -32.50 -5.69
C GLN A 568 20.26 -31.96 -7.11
N ILE A 569 21.41 -32.15 -7.77
CA ILE A 569 21.61 -31.73 -9.16
C ILE A 569 22.14 -32.94 -9.95
N SER A 570 21.47 -33.31 -11.03
CA SER A 570 21.94 -34.28 -12.01
C SER A 570 22.15 -33.61 -13.35
N GLY A 571 23.16 -34.03 -14.10
CA GLY A 571 23.60 -33.38 -15.33
C GLY A 571 24.66 -32.31 -15.06
N ASP A 572 24.61 -31.17 -15.74
CA ASP A 572 25.56 -30.06 -15.55
C ASP A 572 25.40 -29.40 -14.16
N ALA A 573 26.28 -29.71 -13.25
CA ALA A 573 26.30 -29.17 -11.89
C ALA A 573 26.44 -27.62 -11.84
N THR A 574 26.85 -26.98 -12.91
CA THR A 574 27.02 -25.52 -13.00
C THR A 574 25.78 -24.81 -13.47
N ALA A 575 24.81 -25.51 -14.05
CA ALA A 575 23.65 -24.91 -14.69
C ALA A 575 22.83 -24.01 -13.73
N LEU A 576 22.56 -24.48 -12.50
CA LEU A 576 21.85 -23.68 -11.50
C LEU A 576 22.64 -22.44 -11.09
N LYS A 577 23.94 -22.56 -10.88
CA LYS A 577 24.82 -21.43 -10.58
C LYS A 577 24.84 -20.42 -11.72
N ARG A 578 24.88 -20.88 -12.97
CA ARG A 578 24.82 -20.02 -14.15
C ARG A 578 23.46 -19.31 -14.24
N LEU A 579 22.35 -20.00 -13.98
CA LEU A 579 21.01 -19.39 -13.96
C LEU A 579 20.95 -18.19 -13.01
N LEU A 580 21.55 -18.31 -11.83
CA LEU A 580 21.53 -17.29 -10.77
C LEU A 580 22.71 -16.29 -10.84
N ALA A 581 23.65 -16.44 -11.77
CA ALA A 581 24.87 -15.63 -11.81
C ALA A 581 24.64 -14.14 -12.09
N TYR A 582 23.54 -13.81 -12.76
CA TYR A 582 23.21 -12.45 -13.20
C TYR A 582 22.06 -11.81 -12.41
N VAL A 583 21.73 -12.38 -11.25
CA VAL A 583 20.73 -11.83 -10.34
C VAL A 583 21.26 -10.57 -9.68
N SER A 584 20.59 -9.44 -9.92
CA SER A 584 20.91 -8.13 -9.37
C SER A 584 20.41 -7.99 -7.93
N LYS A 585 21.12 -7.17 -7.15
CA LYS A 585 20.64 -6.72 -5.84
C LYS A 585 20.14 -5.28 -5.97
N PHE A 586 18.86 -5.07 -5.69
CA PHE A 586 18.29 -3.74 -5.71
C PHE A 586 18.35 -3.10 -4.32
N GLU A 587 18.60 -1.79 -4.31
CA GLU A 587 18.63 -0.98 -3.10
C GLU A 587 17.60 0.14 -3.19
N LYS A 588 16.95 0.45 -2.07
CA LYS A 588 15.96 1.55 -1.96
C LYS A 588 16.63 2.90 -1.66
N THR A 589 17.81 3.13 -2.24
CA THR A 589 18.64 4.32 -1.99
C THR A 589 18.73 5.27 -3.18
N PHE A 590 17.96 5.03 -4.25
CA PHE A 590 17.94 5.92 -5.40
C PHE A 590 17.33 7.29 -5.08
N ASN A 591 17.78 8.31 -5.81
CA ASN A 591 17.26 9.67 -5.67
C ASN A 591 15.83 9.78 -6.22
N VAL A 592 15.05 10.72 -5.67
CA VAL A 592 13.66 10.99 -6.07
C VAL A 592 13.49 12.44 -6.51
N ILE A 593 14.01 13.40 -5.75
CA ILE A 593 13.82 14.84 -6.00
C ILE A 593 14.95 15.46 -6.83
N GLU A 594 15.99 14.73 -7.06
CA GLU A 594 17.18 15.11 -7.83
C GLU A 594 17.65 13.95 -8.69
N PRO A 595 18.52 14.17 -9.71
CA PRO A 595 19.07 13.11 -10.55
C PRO A 595 19.79 12.01 -9.81
#